data_b1bd2921cd34fce1e29377733052a955
#
_entry.id   b1bd2921cd34fce1e29377733052a955
#
_cell.length_a   1.000
_cell.length_b   1.000
_cell.length_c   1.000
_cell.angle_alpha   90.00
_cell.angle_beta   90.00
_cell.angle_gamma   90.00
#
_symmetry.space_group_name_H-M   'P 1'
#
loop_
_entity.id
_entity.type
_entity.pdbx_description
1 polymer ?
#
loop_
_entity_poly.entity_id
_entity_poly.type
_entity_poly.pdbx_seq_one_letter_code
_entity_poly.pdbx_strand_id
1 'polypeptide(L)'
;MLSVSRLSKSFNLRPVLREVTFDVKSGETIIFMGKNGAGKTTLLRILARIMTCDGGKILFQNKDLLKGSPDKRKKILYLGHAPAMYSSLSAVENLKLVMNLRSTPISEVTIRDQLERFDLLDQADDIISIYSQGMLQRLKLICAELADWDLLLIDEPFTGLDELGEKQMKDSLNQWKLSGKTMCVVLHSRQKAEKYASRILHLEDGVIKES
;
A
#
# COMPACT_ATOMS: atom_id res chain seq x y z
N MET A 1 4.71 -8.40 -14.10
CA MET A 1 4.75 -7.11 -13.41
C MET A 1 5.70 -7.15 -12.21
N LEU A 2 5.43 -7.98 -11.22
CA LEU A 2 6.29 -8.24 -10.06
C LEU A 2 6.59 -9.74 -9.99
N SER A 3 7.86 -10.12 -9.72
CA SER A 3 8.25 -11.51 -9.49
C SER A 3 9.11 -11.57 -8.22
N VAL A 4 8.75 -12.45 -7.32
CA VAL A 4 9.42 -12.69 -6.04
C VAL A 4 9.90 -14.13 -6.02
N SER A 5 11.19 -14.35 -5.75
CA SER A 5 11.81 -15.67 -5.78
C SER A 5 12.61 -15.91 -4.50
N ARG A 6 12.24 -16.95 -3.74
CA ARG A 6 12.91 -17.42 -2.52
C ARG A 6 13.22 -16.30 -1.52
N LEU A 7 12.24 -15.38 -1.31
CA LEU A 7 12.40 -14.25 -0.41
C LEU A 7 12.41 -14.73 1.04
N SER A 8 13.46 -14.36 1.77
CA SER A 8 13.64 -14.78 3.16
C SER A 8 13.89 -13.57 4.06
N LYS A 9 13.32 -13.59 5.27
CA LYS A 9 13.52 -12.58 6.31
C LYS A 9 13.44 -13.19 7.70
N SER A 10 14.40 -12.84 8.55
CA SER A 10 14.43 -13.22 9.96
C SER A 10 14.57 -11.98 10.83
N PHE A 11 14.09 -12.05 12.06
CA PHE A 11 14.34 -11.10 13.14
C PHE A 11 14.88 -11.86 14.36
N ASN A 12 16.03 -11.46 14.86
CA ASN A 12 16.69 -12.13 15.99
C ASN A 12 16.72 -13.66 15.84
N LEU A 13 17.20 -14.12 14.67
CA LEU A 13 17.29 -15.54 14.28
C LEU A 13 15.95 -16.28 14.16
N ARG A 14 14.82 -15.59 14.32
CA ARG A 14 13.48 -16.16 14.11
C ARG A 14 13.04 -15.88 12.68
N PRO A 15 12.88 -16.92 11.85
CA PRO A 15 12.43 -16.73 10.46
C PRO A 15 10.97 -16.30 10.42
N VAL A 16 10.70 -15.23 9.66
CA VAL A 16 9.36 -14.66 9.42
C VAL A 16 8.90 -14.91 7.99
N LEU A 17 9.82 -14.84 7.02
CA LEU A 17 9.58 -15.27 5.64
C LEU A 17 10.59 -16.34 5.27
N ARG A 18 10.11 -17.44 4.67
CA ARG A 18 10.89 -18.64 4.35
C ARG A 18 10.74 -18.95 2.88
N GLU A 19 11.70 -18.49 2.07
CA GLU A 19 11.76 -18.74 0.61
C GLU A 19 10.45 -18.45 -0.12
N VAL A 20 9.77 -17.37 0.26
CA VAL A 20 8.51 -16.93 -0.34
C VAL A 20 8.70 -16.69 -1.84
N THR A 21 7.88 -17.36 -2.65
CA THR A 21 7.92 -17.27 -4.12
C THR A 21 6.51 -17.06 -4.65
N PHE A 22 6.31 -16.02 -5.47
CA PHE A 22 5.07 -15.73 -6.21
C PHE A 22 5.34 -14.71 -7.30
N ASP A 23 4.38 -14.56 -8.21
CA ASP A 23 4.35 -13.52 -9.23
C ASP A 23 3.06 -12.71 -9.17
N VAL A 24 3.10 -11.49 -9.69
CA VAL A 24 1.93 -10.62 -9.90
C VAL A 24 1.94 -10.14 -11.33
N LYS A 25 0.84 -10.39 -12.05
CA LYS A 25 0.65 -9.90 -13.42
C LYS A 25 0.22 -8.43 -13.41
N SER A 26 0.37 -7.75 -14.53
CA SER A 26 -0.17 -6.39 -14.69
C SER A 26 -1.69 -6.43 -14.62
N GLY A 27 -2.30 -5.48 -13.89
CA GLY A 27 -3.74 -5.43 -13.69
C GLY A 27 -4.29 -6.44 -12.68
N GLU A 28 -3.44 -7.25 -12.05
CA GLU A 28 -3.85 -8.25 -11.06
C GLU A 28 -3.97 -7.64 -9.66
N THR A 29 -5.02 -8.03 -8.95
CA THR A 29 -5.18 -7.75 -7.52
C THR A 29 -4.90 -9.03 -6.73
N ILE A 30 -3.75 -9.09 -6.07
CA ILE A 30 -3.39 -10.16 -5.15
C ILE A 30 -3.84 -9.78 -3.74
N ILE A 31 -4.57 -10.68 -3.09
CA ILE A 31 -4.90 -10.54 -1.67
C ILE A 31 -4.04 -11.50 -0.86
N PHE A 32 -3.28 -10.95 0.09
CA PHE A 32 -2.57 -11.75 1.09
C PHE A 32 -3.44 -11.96 2.32
N MET A 33 -3.68 -13.22 2.65
CA MET A 33 -4.37 -13.65 3.86
C MET A 33 -3.42 -14.46 4.76
N GLY A 34 -3.82 -14.66 6.01
CA GLY A 34 -3.07 -15.44 6.99
C GLY A 34 -3.21 -14.87 8.40
N LYS A 35 -2.78 -15.64 9.41
CA LYS A 35 -2.84 -15.24 10.82
C LYS A 35 -2.03 -13.98 11.11
N ASN A 36 -2.35 -13.30 12.22
CA ASN A 36 -1.51 -12.21 12.73
C ASN A 36 -0.10 -12.75 13.03
N GLY A 37 0.93 -11.97 12.69
CA GLY A 37 2.32 -12.40 12.82
C GLY A 37 2.84 -13.32 11.71
N ALA A 38 2.04 -13.72 10.72
CA ALA A 38 2.49 -14.59 9.61
C ALA A 38 3.51 -13.93 8.66
N GLY A 39 3.76 -12.61 8.80
CA GLY A 39 4.75 -11.91 7.98
C GLY A 39 4.17 -11.06 6.84
N LYS A 40 2.85 -10.89 6.74
CA LYS A 40 2.18 -10.13 5.66
C LYS A 40 2.69 -8.69 5.56
N THR A 41 2.69 -7.94 6.66
CA THR A 41 3.23 -6.58 6.74
C THR A 41 4.72 -6.55 6.40
N THR A 42 5.49 -7.54 6.88
CA THR A 42 6.92 -7.67 6.57
C THR A 42 7.13 -7.85 5.07
N LEU A 43 6.35 -8.70 4.43
CA LEU A 43 6.38 -8.92 2.99
C LEU A 43 6.12 -7.60 2.24
N LEU A 44 5.02 -6.90 2.55
CA LEU A 44 4.70 -5.62 1.88
C LEU A 44 5.78 -4.56 2.10
N ARG A 45 6.36 -4.45 3.30
CA ARG A 45 7.45 -3.51 3.58
C ARG A 45 8.73 -3.81 2.80
N ILE A 46 9.04 -5.09 2.57
CA ILE A 46 10.17 -5.47 1.73
C ILE A 46 9.89 -5.13 0.27
N LEU A 47 8.69 -5.42 -0.24
CA LEU A 47 8.28 -5.04 -1.59
C LEU A 47 8.29 -3.53 -1.81
N ALA A 48 7.91 -2.75 -0.79
CA ALA A 48 8.00 -1.29 -0.80
C ALA A 48 9.43 -0.75 -0.65
N ARG A 49 10.45 -1.61 -0.42
CA ARG A 49 11.82 -1.22 -0.10
C ARG A 49 11.96 -0.33 1.14
N ILE A 50 11.07 -0.49 2.11
CA ILE A 50 11.15 0.16 3.43
C ILE A 50 11.88 -0.76 4.43
N MET A 51 12.00 -2.04 4.07
CA MET A 51 12.70 -3.05 4.86
C MET A 51 13.59 -3.90 3.94
N THR A 52 14.74 -4.31 4.45
CA THR A 52 15.64 -5.23 3.75
C THR A 52 15.19 -6.68 3.96
N CYS A 53 15.45 -7.54 2.98
CA CYS A 53 15.39 -8.99 3.11
C CYS A 53 16.78 -9.59 3.41
N ASP A 54 16.80 -10.83 3.85
CA ASP A 54 18.04 -11.56 4.13
C ASP A 54 18.49 -12.39 2.92
N GLY A 55 17.57 -12.74 2.02
CA GLY A 55 17.84 -13.48 0.80
C GLY A 55 16.69 -13.43 -0.19
N GLY A 56 16.92 -13.93 -1.40
CA GLY A 56 15.96 -13.97 -2.47
C GLY A 56 16.15 -12.87 -3.51
N LYS A 57 15.21 -12.80 -4.46
CA LYS A 57 15.23 -11.85 -5.57
C LYS A 57 13.85 -11.26 -5.78
N ILE A 58 13.78 -9.97 -6.06
CA ILE A 58 12.54 -9.27 -6.42
C ILE A 58 12.76 -8.55 -7.75
N LEU A 59 11.98 -8.90 -8.75
CA LEU A 59 11.95 -8.19 -10.03
C LEU A 59 10.65 -7.37 -10.11
N PHE A 60 10.78 -6.09 -10.37
CA PHE A 60 9.68 -5.19 -10.68
C PHE A 60 9.87 -4.65 -12.09
N GLN A 61 8.91 -4.90 -12.99
CA GLN A 61 9.03 -4.58 -14.41
C GLN A 61 10.34 -5.12 -15.03
N ASN A 62 10.65 -6.38 -14.74
CA ASN A 62 11.86 -7.10 -15.17
C ASN A 62 13.19 -6.49 -14.68
N LYS A 63 13.18 -5.52 -13.76
CA LYS A 63 14.38 -4.93 -13.16
C LYS A 63 14.51 -5.38 -11.71
N ASP A 64 15.73 -5.68 -11.30
CA ASP A 64 16.00 -6.05 -9.90
C ASP A 64 15.63 -4.88 -8.97
N LEU A 65 14.62 -5.09 -8.12
CA LEU A 65 14.13 -4.08 -7.21
C LEU A 65 15.10 -3.84 -6.03
N LEU A 66 15.87 -4.86 -5.65
CA LEU A 66 16.80 -4.78 -4.53
C LEU A 66 18.10 -4.07 -4.90
N LYS A 67 18.45 -4.07 -6.21
CA LYS A 67 19.66 -3.45 -6.76
C LYS A 67 19.32 -2.23 -7.60
N GLY A 68 20.10 -1.17 -7.47
CA GLY A 68 20.02 0.03 -8.32
C GLY A 68 19.30 1.22 -7.71
N SER A 69 19.00 2.22 -8.55
CA SER A 69 18.51 3.54 -8.15
C SER A 69 17.20 3.47 -7.32
N PRO A 70 17.07 4.36 -6.31
CA PRO A 70 15.82 4.59 -5.58
C PRO A 70 14.63 4.95 -6.47
N ASP A 71 14.86 5.50 -7.67
CA ASP A 71 13.80 5.91 -8.59
C ASP A 71 12.87 4.77 -9.00
N LYS A 72 13.37 3.53 -9.02
CA LYS A 72 12.54 2.36 -9.33
C LYS A 72 11.36 2.19 -8.38
N ARG A 73 11.49 2.65 -7.13
CA ARG A 73 10.42 2.55 -6.13
C ARG A 73 9.36 3.66 -6.27
N LYS A 74 9.63 4.74 -7.04
CA LYS A 74 8.65 5.83 -7.23
C LYS A 74 7.33 5.33 -7.82
N LYS A 75 7.37 4.25 -8.61
CA LYS A 75 6.18 3.61 -9.17
C LYS A 75 5.54 2.56 -8.26
N ILE A 76 6.07 2.37 -7.06
CA ILE A 76 5.47 1.56 -6.01
C ILE A 76 4.95 2.51 -4.93
N LEU A 77 3.68 2.38 -4.57
CA LEU A 77 3.09 3.10 -3.45
C LEU A 77 2.74 2.11 -2.34
N TYR A 78 3.07 2.46 -1.10
CA TYR A 78 2.74 1.65 0.06
C TYR A 78 1.85 2.44 1.03
N LEU A 79 0.68 1.91 1.31
CA LEU A 79 -0.24 2.39 2.33
C LEU A 79 -0.18 1.42 3.52
N GLY A 80 0.61 1.76 4.52
CA GLY A 80 0.76 0.98 5.75
C GLY A 80 -0.16 1.46 6.88
N HIS A 81 -0.04 0.84 8.06
CA HIS A 81 -0.79 1.27 9.25
C HIS A 81 -0.44 2.70 9.67
N ALA A 82 0.84 3.02 9.75
CA ALA A 82 1.29 4.38 10.05
C ALA A 82 0.99 5.31 8.87
N PRO A 83 0.59 6.56 9.14
CA PRO A 83 0.27 7.50 8.07
C PRO A 83 1.46 7.84 7.16
N ALA A 84 2.70 7.66 7.64
CA ALA A 84 3.93 8.03 6.92
C ALA A 84 3.91 9.49 6.42
N MET A 85 3.31 10.37 7.22
CA MET A 85 3.13 11.81 7.00
C MET A 85 3.72 12.58 8.17
N TYR A 86 4.00 13.84 7.97
CA TYR A 86 4.57 14.72 8.99
C TYR A 86 3.44 15.31 9.83
N SER A 87 3.38 14.95 11.09
CA SER A 87 2.31 15.35 12.03
C SER A 87 2.20 16.86 12.26
N SER A 88 3.31 17.59 12.07
CA SER A 88 3.38 19.05 12.22
C SER A 88 2.98 19.83 10.96
N LEU A 89 2.75 19.15 9.85
CA LEU A 89 2.28 19.76 8.61
C LEU A 89 0.77 19.58 8.47
N SER A 90 0.13 20.47 7.70
CA SER A 90 -1.28 20.34 7.33
C SER A 90 -1.49 19.23 6.30
N ALA A 91 -2.76 18.90 6.02
CA ALA A 91 -3.09 17.94 4.97
C ALA A 91 -2.59 18.41 3.60
N VAL A 92 -2.82 19.68 3.26
CA VAL A 92 -2.35 20.26 1.99
C VAL A 92 -0.83 20.19 1.89
N GLU A 93 -0.11 20.59 2.94
CA GLU A 93 1.35 20.55 2.95
C GLU A 93 1.91 19.13 2.84
N ASN A 94 1.33 18.17 3.55
CA ASN A 94 1.71 16.76 3.45
C ASN A 94 1.51 16.22 2.03
N LEU A 95 0.35 16.47 1.42
CA LEU A 95 0.06 16.02 0.05
C LEU A 95 1.01 16.66 -0.96
N LYS A 96 1.26 17.97 -0.87
CA LYS A 96 2.26 18.66 -1.71
C LYS A 96 3.65 18.05 -1.56
N LEU A 97 4.08 17.82 -0.31
CA LEU A 97 5.38 17.24 -0.02
C LEU A 97 5.52 15.84 -0.63
N VAL A 98 4.54 14.97 -0.42
CA VAL A 98 4.56 13.60 -0.96
C VAL A 98 4.61 13.61 -2.48
N MET A 99 3.80 14.43 -3.14
CA MET A 99 3.78 14.52 -4.60
C MET A 99 5.10 15.07 -5.16
N ASN A 100 5.71 16.07 -4.52
CA ASN A 100 7.02 16.59 -4.89
C ASN A 100 8.13 15.52 -4.74
N LEU A 101 8.15 14.79 -3.62
CA LEU A 101 9.11 13.69 -3.40
C LEU A 101 8.96 12.56 -4.44
N ARG A 102 7.77 12.38 -4.97
CA ARG A 102 7.49 11.42 -6.05
C ARG A 102 7.79 11.98 -7.44
N SER A 103 8.19 13.24 -7.55
CA SER A 103 8.42 13.95 -8.82
C SER A 103 7.16 14.08 -9.69
N THR A 104 6.00 14.17 -9.06
CA THR A 104 4.68 14.38 -9.68
C THR A 104 3.98 15.59 -9.03
N PRO A 105 4.55 16.80 -9.15
CA PRO A 105 3.96 17.98 -8.51
C PRO A 105 2.54 18.21 -9.04
N ILE A 106 1.65 18.60 -8.15
CA ILE A 106 0.25 18.89 -8.46
C ILE A 106 -0.15 20.26 -7.91
N SER A 107 -1.19 20.85 -8.47
CA SER A 107 -1.70 22.15 -8.03
C SER A 107 -2.39 22.02 -6.67
N GLU A 108 -2.40 23.10 -5.90
CA GLU A 108 -3.16 23.17 -4.64
C GLU A 108 -4.67 23.00 -4.89
N VAL A 109 -5.19 23.52 -6.01
CA VAL A 109 -6.59 23.34 -6.40
C VAL A 109 -6.93 21.86 -6.48
N THR A 110 -6.13 21.09 -7.22
CA THR A 110 -6.33 19.63 -7.34
C THR A 110 -6.28 18.91 -5.98
N ILE A 111 -5.42 19.37 -5.07
CA ILE A 111 -5.34 18.79 -3.71
C ILE A 111 -6.63 19.10 -2.96
N ARG A 112 -7.12 20.35 -2.99
CA ARG A 112 -8.33 20.76 -2.28
C ARG A 112 -9.58 20.08 -2.84
N ASP A 113 -9.68 19.88 -4.16
CA ASP A 113 -10.75 19.10 -4.80
C ASP A 113 -10.79 17.66 -4.29
N GLN A 114 -9.62 17.04 -4.10
CA GLN A 114 -9.56 15.69 -3.52
C GLN A 114 -9.90 15.69 -2.02
N LEU A 115 -9.45 16.68 -1.26
CA LEU A 115 -9.83 16.82 0.15
C LEU A 115 -11.34 16.99 0.31
N GLU A 116 -12.00 17.77 -0.56
CA GLU A 116 -13.46 17.91 -0.59
C GLU A 116 -14.14 16.56 -0.90
N ARG A 117 -13.70 15.85 -1.93
CA ARG A 117 -14.24 14.53 -2.29
C ARG A 117 -14.16 13.52 -1.14
N PHE A 118 -13.15 13.64 -0.29
CA PHE A 118 -12.95 12.75 0.87
C PHE A 118 -13.42 13.36 2.20
N ASP A 119 -14.19 14.45 2.16
CA ASP A 119 -14.77 15.11 3.34
C ASP A 119 -13.69 15.52 4.36
N LEU A 120 -12.65 16.19 3.87
CA LEU A 120 -11.52 16.71 4.63
C LEU A 120 -11.17 18.16 4.28
N LEU A 121 -12.01 18.85 3.49
CA LEU A 121 -11.71 20.22 3.03
C LEU A 121 -11.69 21.22 4.19
N ASP A 122 -12.62 21.11 5.14
CA ASP A 122 -12.70 22.02 6.29
C ASP A 122 -11.45 21.96 7.19
N GLN A 123 -10.76 20.81 7.21
CA GLN A 123 -9.53 20.61 7.97
C GLN A 123 -8.27 20.65 7.10
N ALA A 124 -8.39 21.10 5.86
CA ALA A 124 -7.29 21.04 4.86
C ALA A 124 -5.99 21.72 5.35
N ASP A 125 -6.14 22.81 6.10
CA ASP A 125 -5.03 23.64 6.60
C ASP A 125 -4.67 23.33 8.06
N ASP A 126 -5.39 22.42 8.72
CA ASP A 126 -5.08 21.96 10.07
C ASP A 126 -3.90 20.97 10.06
N ILE A 127 -3.06 21.06 11.10
CA ILE A 127 -1.97 20.09 11.29
C ILE A 127 -2.54 18.69 11.53
N ILE A 128 -1.98 17.69 10.85
CA ILE A 128 -2.55 16.33 10.91
C ILE A 128 -2.37 15.62 12.26
N SER A 129 -1.63 16.22 13.21
CA SER A 129 -1.54 15.70 14.57
C SER A 129 -2.87 15.70 15.33
N ILE A 130 -3.83 16.56 14.92
CA ILE A 130 -5.17 16.62 15.52
C ILE A 130 -6.20 15.75 14.79
N TYR A 131 -5.80 15.10 13.68
CA TYR A 131 -6.71 14.27 12.89
C TYR A 131 -7.08 12.99 13.64
N SER A 132 -8.35 12.60 13.51
CA SER A 132 -8.81 11.29 13.94
C SER A 132 -8.15 10.18 13.09
N GLN A 133 -8.20 8.96 13.59
CA GLN A 133 -7.72 7.79 12.84
C GLN A 133 -8.40 7.66 11.46
N GLY A 134 -9.72 7.88 11.39
CA GLY A 134 -10.47 7.85 10.14
C GLY A 134 -10.04 8.94 9.16
N MET A 135 -9.81 10.17 9.65
CA MET A 135 -9.28 11.27 8.82
C MET A 135 -7.90 10.95 8.25
N LEU A 136 -6.99 10.39 9.06
CA LEU A 136 -5.66 9.97 8.61
C LEU A 136 -5.74 8.85 7.55
N GLN A 137 -6.67 7.92 7.68
CA GLN A 137 -6.88 6.86 6.68
C GLN A 137 -7.43 7.44 5.37
N ARG A 138 -8.39 8.37 5.44
CA ARG A 138 -8.91 9.08 4.26
C ARG A 138 -7.81 9.91 3.59
N LEU A 139 -6.95 10.57 4.35
CA LEU A 139 -5.81 11.33 3.81
C LEU A 139 -4.79 10.44 3.09
N LYS A 140 -4.53 9.22 3.61
CA LYS A 140 -3.70 8.22 2.89
C LYS A 140 -4.34 7.77 1.58
N LEU A 141 -5.66 7.65 1.56
CA LEU A 141 -6.39 7.29 0.36
C LEU A 141 -6.28 8.37 -0.71
N ILE A 142 -6.37 9.65 -0.31
CA ILE A 142 -6.11 10.79 -1.21
C ILE A 142 -4.70 10.72 -1.79
N CYS A 143 -3.69 10.36 -0.99
CA CYS A 143 -2.34 10.15 -1.51
C CYS A 143 -2.30 9.11 -2.63
N ALA A 144 -3.07 8.03 -2.52
CA ALA A 144 -3.12 7.00 -3.56
C ALA A 144 -3.88 7.47 -4.81
N GLU A 145 -4.92 8.27 -4.64
CA GLU A 145 -5.66 8.85 -5.78
C GLU A 145 -4.80 9.84 -6.60
N LEU A 146 -3.97 10.62 -5.90
CA LEU A 146 -3.13 11.65 -6.51
C LEU A 146 -1.82 11.12 -7.08
N ALA A 147 -1.28 10.03 -6.53
CA ALA A 147 0.03 9.53 -6.88
C ALA A 147 0.00 8.72 -8.19
N ASP A 148 1.05 8.92 -9.00
CA ASP A 148 1.32 8.08 -10.16
C ASP A 148 2.07 6.81 -9.72
N TRP A 149 1.37 5.67 -9.73
CA TRP A 149 1.90 4.37 -9.34
C TRP A 149 1.48 3.26 -10.31
N ASP A 150 2.36 2.26 -10.45
CA ASP A 150 2.11 1.05 -11.23
C ASP A 150 1.77 -0.14 -10.31
N LEU A 151 2.27 -0.12 -9.05
CA LEU A 151 2.00 -1.12 -8.03
C LEU A 151 1.59 -0.45 -6.71
N LEU A 152 0.41 -0.78 -6.22
CA LEU A 152 -0.09 -0.33 -4.92
C LEU A 152 -0.02 -1.49 -3.92
N LEU A 153 0.64 -1.24 -2.80
CA LEU A 153 0.76 -2.15 -1.67
C LEU A 153 -0.07 -1.60 -0.52
N ILE A 154 -1.09 -2.31 -0.06
CA ILE A 154 -1.98 -1.83 1.01
C ILE A 154 -2.02 -2.83 2.16
N ASP A 155 -1.74 -2.35 3.34
CA ASP A 155 -1.76 -3.14 4.57
C ASP A 155 -3.01 -2.82 5.39
N GLU A 156 -3.99 -3.72 5.37
CA GLU A 156 -5.26 -3.64 6.10
C GLU A 156 -6.05 -2.35 5.84
N PRO A 157 -6.51 -2.10 4.59
CA PRO A 157 -7.09 -0.82 4.18
C PRO A 157 -8.36 -0.40 4.93
N PHE A 158 -9.06 -1.32 5.57
CA PHE A 158 -10.34 -1.06 6.25
C PHE A 158 -10.20 -0.83 7.77
N THR A 159 -8.99 -0.97 8.30
CA THR A 159 -8.75 -0.79 9.74
C THR A 159 -8.81 0.69 10.13
N GLY A 160 -9.63 1.01 11.14
CA GLY A 160 -9.76 2.37 11.68
C GLY A 160 -10.56 3.34 10.82
N LEU A 161 -11.26 2.85 9.79
CA LEU A 161 -12.21 3.65 9.01
C LEU A 161 -13.58 3.72 9.69
N ASP A 162 -14.20 4.88 9.60
CA ASP A 162 -15.62 5.08 9.80
C ASP A 162 -16.43 4.57 8.59
N GLU A 163 -17.75 4.63 8.66
CA GLU A 163 -18.65 4.15 7.60
C GLU A 163 -18.39 4.85 6.26
N LEU A 164 -18.18 6.17 6.28
CA LEU A 164 -17.89 6.97 5.11
C LEU A 164 -16.54 6.58 4.50
N GLY A 165 -15.49 6.50 5.31
CA GLY A 165 -14.16 6.08 4.86
C GLY A 165 -14.14 4.64 4.33
N GLU A 166 -14.91 3.73 4.94
CA GLU A 166 -15.05 2.36 4.42
C GLU A 166 -15.72 2.35 3.03
N LYS A 167 -16.74 3.18 2.81
CA LYS A 167 -17.37 3.35 1.49
C LYS A 167 -16.38 3.90 0.48
N GLN A 168 -15.68 4.97 0.80
CA GLN A 168 -14.67 5.59 -0.07
C GLN A 168 -13.55 4.61 -0.44
N MET A 169 -13.05 3.82 0.52
CA MET A 169 -12.05 2.79 0.26
C MET A 169 -12.59 1.70 -0.68
N LYS A 170 -13.83 1.25 -0.50
CA LYS A 170 -14.48 0.28 -1.40
C LYS A 170 -14.58 0.82 -2.82
N ASP A 171 -14.97 2.09 -2.97
CA ASP A 171 -15.12 2.75 -4.26
C ASP A 171 -13.76 2.89 -4.97
N SER A 172 -12.72 3.34 -4.26
CA SER A 172 -11.37 3.45 -4.80
C SER A 172 -10.80 2.09 -5.22
N LEU A 173 -10.91 1.04 -4.39
CA LEU A 173 -10.46 -0.31 -4.75
C LEU A 173 -11.15 -0.84 -6.00
N ASN A 174 -12.47 -0.62 -6.13
CA ASN A 174 -13.23 -1.02 -7.31
C ASN A 174 -12.77 -0.24 -8.56
N GLN A 175 -12.61 1.08 -8.45
CA GLN A 175 -12.17 1.94 -9.54
C GLN A 175 -10.77 1.56 -10.03
N TRP A 176 -9.82 1.34 -9.11
CA TRP A 176 -8.46 0.93 -9.47
C TRP A 176 -8.44 -0.45 -10.13
N LYS A 177 -9.24 -1.40 -9.63
CA LYS A 177 -9.38 -2.73 -10.25
C LYS A 177 -9.95 -2.63 -11.66
N LEU A 178 -11.03 -1.86 -11.87
CA LEU A 178 -11.64 -1.63 -13.18
C LEU A 178 -10.70 -0.92 -14.16
N SER A 179 -9.85 -0.03 -13.66
CA SER A 179 -8.83 0.67 -14.44
C SER A 179 -7.59 -0.19 -14.75
N GLY A 180 -7.60 -1.47 -14.39
CA GLY A 180 -6.48 -2.39 -14.64
C GLY A 180 -5.23 -2.08 -13.83
N LYS A 181 -5.35 -1.42 -12.69
CA LYS A 181 -4.23 -1.14 -11.77
C LYS A 181 -3.79 -2.41 -11.04
N THR A 182 -2.50 -2.52 -10.75
CA THR A 182 -1.93 -3.69 -10.07
C THR A 182 -1.86 -3.44 -8.56
N MET A 183 -2.41 -4.35 -7.76
CA MET A 183 -2.47 -4.18 -6.31
C MET A 183 -2.06 -5.44 -5.56
N CYS A 184 -1.39 -5.25 -4.42
CA CYS A 184 -1.16 -6.27 -3.42
C CYS A 184 -1.76 -5.78 -2.10
N VAL A 185 -2.77 -6.45 -1.59
CA VAL A 185 -3.57 -6.00 -0.45
C VAL A 185 -3.57 -7.06 0.65
N VAL A 186 -3.32 -6.68 1.89
CA VAL A 186 -3.50 -7.54 3.05
C VAL A 186 -4.93 -7.38 3.57
N LEU A 187 -5.68 -8.48 3.67
CA LEU A 187 -7.02 -8.51 4.25
C LEU A 187 -7.17 -9.67 5.22
N HIS A 188 -8.05 -9.49 6.23
CA HIS A 188 -8.45 -10.53 7.17
C HIS A 188 -9.83 -11.14 6.86
N SER A 189 -10.71 -10.37 6.23
CA SER A 189 -12.05 -10.82 5.87
C SER A 189 -12.03 -11.60 4.56
N ARG A 190 -12.42 -12.88 4.62
CA ARG A 190 -12.55 -13.74 3.44
C ARG A 190 -13.55 -13.17 2.43
N GLN A 191 -14.69 -12.68 2.91
CA GLN A 191 -15.73 -12.08 2.06
C GLN A 191 -15.18 -10.85 1.27
N LYS A 192 -14.41 -9.96 1.96
CA LYS A 192 -13.78 -8.82 1.29
C LYS A 192 -12.69 -9.31 0.31
N ALA A 193 -11.91 -10.33 0.69
CA ALA A 193 -10.90 -10.90 -0.18
C ALA A 193 -11.50 -11.44 -1.48
N GLU A 194 -12.52 -12.28 -1.41
CA GLU A 194 -13.21 -12.86 -2.57
C GLU A 194 -13.80 -11.78 -3.51
N LYS A 195 -14.27 -10.66 -2.95
CA LYS A 195 -14.81 -9.54 -3.73
C LYS A 195 -13.74 -8.82 -4.58
N TYR A 196 -12.56 -8.57 -4.02
CA TYR A 196 -11.55 -7.73 -4.67
C TYR A 196 -10.46 -8.53 -5.36
N ALA A 197 -10.19 -9.76 -4.93
CA ALA A 197 -9.09 -10.56 -5.45
C ALA A 197 -9.25 -10.90 -6.95
N SER A 198 -8.13 -10.91 -7.64
CA SER A 198 -7.93 -11.76 -8.82
C SER A 198 -7.41 -13.13 -8.38
N ARG A 199 -6.58 -13.13 -7.33
CA ARG A 199 -6.00 -14.33 -6.71
C ARG A 199 -5.76 -14.08 -5.21
N ILE A 200 -5.96 -15.11 -4.39
CA ILE A 200 -5.71 -15.08 -2.95
C ILE A 200 -4.50 -15.94 -2.64
N LEU A 201 -3.53 -15.39 -1.93
CA LEU A 201 -2.34 -16.07 -1.45
C LEU A 201 -2.37 -16.14 0.07
N HIS A 202 -2.25 -17.35 0.62
CA HIS A 202 -2.20 -17.56 2.06
C HIS A 202 -0.76 -17.58 2.55
N LEU A 203 -0.40 -16.65 3.44
CA LEU A 203 0.89 -16.66 4.13
C LEU A 203 0.73 -17.37 5.47
N GLU A 204 1.32 -18.56 5.58
CA GLU A 204 1.30 -19.40 6.78
C GLU A 204 2.72 -19.85 7.13
N ASP A 205 3.13 -19.66 8.37
CA ASP A 205 4.45 -20.04 8.89
C ASP A 205 5.63 -19.56 8.01
N GLY A 206 5.43 -18.38 7.39
CA GLY A 206 6.43 -17.74 6.55
C GLY A 206 6.52 -18.27 5.12
N VAL A 207 5.61 -19.13 4.69
CA VAL A 207 5.52 -19.64 3.30
C VAL A 207 4.18 -19.27 2.67
N ILE A 208 4.18 -19.11 1.33
CA ILE A 208 2.94 -18.89 0.57
C ILE A 208 2.36 -20.24 0.15
N LYS A 209 1.05 -20.39 0.37
CA LYS A 209 0.22 -21.47 -0.17
C LYS A 209 -0.82 -20.84 -1.10
N GLU A 210 -0.96 -21.35 -2.29
CA GLU A 210 -2.08 -21.02 -3.17
C GLU A 210 -3.31 -21.84 -2.76
N SER A 211 -4.48 -21.18 -2.75
CA SER A 211 -5.78 -21.84 -2.45
C SER A 211 -6.32 -22.50 -3.70
#